data_b03684362ea0c5f3440bf02cc6397ade
#
_entry.id   b03684362ea0c5f3440bf02cc6397ade
#
_cell.length_a   1.000
_cell.length_b   1.000
_cell.length_c   1.000
_cell.angle_alpha   90.00
_cell.angle_beta   90.00
_cell.angle_gamma   90.00
#
_symmetry.space_group_name_H-M   'P 1'
#
loop_
_entity.id
_entity.type
_entity.pdbx_description
1 polymer ?
#
loop_
_entity_poly.entity_id
_entity_poly.type
_entity_poly.pdbx_seq_one_letter_code
_entity_poly.pdbx_strand_id
1 'polypeptide(L)'
;TPGVVPSGGNGASQGTNSVVNGDIGPRINTDTSYDADKIKVLEGLEAVSKRPAMYIGSTGAVGLHHLVYEVVDNSIDEALAGHCDEIDITLHIDHSVTVVDNGRGIPVDTHASGRSAAEVVMTVLHAGGKFDNTSYKVSGGLHGVGISVVNALSESVDLEIWRDGSVFQQNYDHGKPAMPLEATGTTKKRGTKVTFRPDTKIFETVEFSFDTLAQRLRELAFLNAGVTITLNDERTGKSRSFAYEGGIVSFVQFLNKTKTAVNDPPIFMNGNKGGVDVEIALQWNDGYAETVYSFANNINTHEGGTHLSGYRSALT
;
A
#
# COMPACT_ATOMS: atom_id res chain seq x y z
N THR A 1 -64.68 -31.62 1.59
CA THR A 1 -65.65 -32.27 0.73
C THR A 1 -66.60 -31.31 0.05
N PRO A 2 -67.18 -31.68 -1.10
CA PRO A 2 -66.76 -31.17 -2.41
C PRO A 2 -67.91 -30.43 -3.12
N GLY A 3 -67.63 -29.93 -4.30
CA GLY A 3 -68.73 -29.53 -5.17
C GLY A 3 -68.24 -28.63 -6.31
N VAL A 4 -68.00 -29.22 -7.40
CA VAL A 4 -68.82 -29.34 -8.65
C VAL A 4 -68.81 -28.09 -9.54
N VAL A 5 -68.22 -28.32 -10.73
CA VAL A 5 -68.30 -27.48 -11.96
C VAL A 5 -69.69 -27.49 -12.52
N PRO A 6 -70.16 -26.49 -13.29
CA PRO A 6 -70.37 -26.81 -14.68
C PRO A 6 -69.95 -25.76 -15.72
N SER A 7 -69.76 -26.33 -16.88
CA SER A 7 -69.40 -25.84 -18.20
C SER A 7 -70.47 -24.89 -18.85
N GLY A 8 -69.99 -24.15 -19.83
CA GLY A 8 -70.73 -23.82 -21.00
C GLY A 8 -70.64 -22.41 -21.52
N GLY A 9 -70.26 -22.25 -22.81
CA GLY A 9 -70.81 -21.19 -23.62
C GLY A 9 -69.80 -20.46 -24.55
N ASN A 10 -69.76 -20.89 -25.79
CA ASN A 10 -69.14 -20.25 -26.97
C ASN A 10 -69.57 -18.81 -27.20
N GLY A 11 -68.63 -17.97 -27.63
CA GLY A 11 -68.95 -16.70 -28.24
C GLY A 11 -67.72 -16.18 -29.01
N ALA A 12 -67.64 -16.45 -30.30
CA ALA A 12 -66.65 -15.92 -31.21
C ALA A 12 -66.90 -14.43 -31.48
N SER A 13 -65.89 -13.61 -31.28
CA SER A 13 -65.84 -12.26 -31.82
C SER A 13 -64.45 -12.04 -32.44
N GLN A 14 -64.46 -11.89 -33.76
CA GLN A 14 -63.32 -11.53 -34.58
C GLN A 14 -62.96 -10.04 -34.30
N GLY A 15 -61.83 -9.80 -33.68
CA GLY A 15 -61.25 -8.50 -33.57
C GLY A 15 -59.91 -8.48 -34.34
N THR A 16 -59.90 -7.79 -35.46
CA THR A 16 -58.74 -7.52 -36.28
C THR A 16 -57.74 -6.64 -35.51
N ASN A 17 -56.69 -7.23 -34.99
CA ASN A 17 -55.53 -6.49 -34.48
C ASN A 17 -54.56 -6.23 -35.62
N SER A 18 -54.55 -4.98 -36.08
CA SER A 18 -53.45 -4.43 -36.90
C SER A 18 -52.15 -4.44 -36.07
N VAL A 19 -51.19 -5.28 -36.46
CA VAL A 19 -49.84 -5.27 -35.93
C VAL A 19 -49.14 -4.02 -36.46
N VAL A 20 -48.94 -3.05 -35.60
CA VAL A 20 -48.04 -1.94 -35.86
C VAL A 20 -46.62 -2.49 -35.85
N ASN A 21 -46.00 -2.66 -37.02
CA ASN A 21 -44.56 -2.89 -37.14
C ASN A 21 -43.82 -1.66 -36.65
N GLY A 22 -43.48 -1.62 -35.39
CA GLY A 22 -42.47 -0.71 -34.86
C GLY A 22 -41.09 -1.13 -35.41
N ASP A 23 -40.51 -0.26 -36.22
CA ASP A 23 -39.16 -0.36 -36.74
C ASP A 23 -38.16 -0.39 -35.54
N ILE A 24 -37.76 -1.59 -35.15
CA ILE A 24 -36.70 -1.78 -34.16
C ILE A 24 -35.42 -1.52 -34.94
N GLY A 25 -34.80 -0.36 -34.69
CA GLY A 25 -33.52 0.03 -35.29
C GLY A 25 -32.46 -1.07 -35.28
N PRO A 26 -31.37 -0.92 -36.00
CA PRO A 26 -30.44 -2.00 -36.31
C PRO A 26 -30.02 -2.77 -35.07
N ARG A 27 -30.42 -4.04 -34.99
CA ARG A 27 -29.92 -4.97 -33.97
C ARG A 27 -28.40 -4.98 -34.12
N ILE A 28 -27.69 -4.47 -33.10
CA ILE A 28 -26.27 -4.65 -32.99
C ILE A 28 -26.05 -6.17 -33.05
N ASN A 29 -25.38 -6.61 -34.10
CA ASN A 29 -25.04 -8.02 -34.28
C ASN A 29 -23.94 -8.35 -33.25
N THR A 30 -24.33 -8.72 -32.04
CA THR A 30 -23.44 -9.18 -30.99
C THR A 30 -23.26 -10.69 -31.17
N ASP A 31 -22.58 -11.07 -32.26
CA ASP A 31 -22.02 -12.41 -32.35
C ASP A 31 -20.76 -12.46 -31.47
N THR A 32 -20.94 -12.32 -30.17
CA THR A 32 -19.94 -12.55 -29.15
C THR A 32 -20.38 -13.74 -28.33
N SER A 33 -20.16 -14.95 -28.87
CA SER A 33 -20.19 -16.14 -28.05
C SER A 33 -19.23 -15.90 -26.87
N TYR A 34 -19.76 -15.85 -25.65
CA TYR A 34 -18.95 -15.85 -24.44
C TYR A 34 -18.66 -17.31 -24.12
N ASP A 35 -17.53 -17.80 -24.60
CA ASP A 35 -17.07 -19.18 -24.45
C ASP A 35 -15.74 -19.24 -23.65
N ALA A 36 -15.29 -20.43 -23.34
CA ALA A 36 -14.10 -20.66 -22.51
C ALA A 36 -12.84 -20.01 -23.09
N ASP A 37 -12.75 -19.86 -24.41
CA ASP A 37 -11.57 -19.29 -25.10
C ASP A 37 -11.44 -17.77 -24.86
N LYS A 38 -12.50 -17.12 -24.40
CA LYS A 38 -12.52 -15.69 -24.05
C LYS A 38 -12.17 -15.43 -22.58
N ILE A 39 -12.07 -16.47 -21.76
CA ILE A 39 -11.65 -16.37 -20.36
C ILE A 39 -10.12 -16.33 -20.35
N LYS A 40 -9.56 -15.11 -20.20
CA LYS A 40 -8.11 -14.92 -20.06
C LYS A 40 -7.72 -14.95 -18.59
N VAL A 41 -6.83 -15.86 -18.24
CA VAL A 41 -6.17 -15.86 -16.92
C VAL A 41 -4.96 -14.95 -17.02
N LEU A 42 -4.89 -13.93 -16.15
CA LEU A 42 -3.73 -13.07 -16.01
C LEU A 42 -2.89 -13.60 -14.84
N GLU A 43 -1.63 -13.84 -15.08
CA GLU A 43 -0.73 -14.37 -14.07
C GLU A 43 0.34 -13.33 -13.66
N GLY A 44 0.77 -13.40 -12.39
CA GLY A 44 1.87 -12.61 -11.87
C GLY A 44 1.69 -11.09 -12.04
N LEU A 45 2.77 -10.42 -12.42
CA LEU A 45 2.82 -8.96 -12.53
C LEU A 45 2.00 -8.39 -13.70
N GLU A 46 1.68 -9.20 -14.71
CA GLU A 46 0.82 -8.79 -15.82
C GLU A 46 -0.59 -8.41 -15.34
N ALA A 47 -1.11 -9.12 -14.32
CA ALA A 47 -2.40 -8.79 -13.71
C ALA A 47 -2.37 -7.40 -13.07
N VAL A 48 -1.27 -7.04 -12.42
CA VAL A 48 -1.06 -5.73 -11.79
C VAL A 48 -1.07 -4.63 -12.83
N SER A 49 -0.25 -4.75 -13.88
CA SER A 49 -0.13 -3.73 -14.94
C SER A 49 -1.44 -3.52 -15.71
N LYS A 50 -2.26 -4.57 -15.87
CA LYS A 50 -3.58 -4.47 -16.54
C LYS A 50 -4.69 -3.93 -15.66
N ARG A 51 -4.57 -4.06 -14.34
CA ARG A 51 -5.59 -3.64 -13.38
C ARG A 51 -4.96 -2.93 -12.16
N PRO A 52 -4.17 -1.84 -12.37
CA PRO A 52 -3.40 -1.19 -11.33
C PRO A 52 -4.26 -0.71 -10.16
N ALA A 53 -5.44 -0.16 -10.45
CA ALA A 53 -6.35 0.35 -9.42
C ALA A 53 -6.82 -0.71 -8.40
N MET A 54 -6.77 -2.01 -8.74
CA MET A 54 -7.08 -3.09 -7.79
C MET A 54 -6.00 -3.23 -6.70
N TYR A 55 -4.78 -2.78 -6.96
CA TYR A 55 -3.64 -2.93 -6.05
C TYR A 55 -3.27 -1.62 -5.35
N ILE A 56 -3.39 -0.48 -6.03
CA ILE A 56 -3.01 0.84 -5.50
C ILE A 56 -4.19 1.81 -5.38
N GLY A 57 -5.42 1.33 -5.57
CA GLY A 57 -6.66 2.08 -5.43
C GLY A 57 -6.97 3.06 -6.57
N SER A 58 -5.97 3.64 -7.23
CA SER A 58 -6.13 4.65 -8.27
C SER A 58 -4.90 4.72 -9.17
N THR A 59 -5.04 5.22 -10.40
CA THR A 59 -3.92 5.58 -11.30
C THR A 59 -3.61 7.08 -11.31
N GLY A 60 -4.37 7.86 -10.54
CA GLY A 60 -4.10 9.28 -10.31
C GLY A 60 -3.05 9.51 -9.22
N ALA A 61 -2.96 10.76 -8.76
CA ALA A 61 -1.95 11.20 -7.78
C ALA A 61 -1.94 10.36 -6.48
N VAL A 62 -3.10 9.91 -5.99
CA VAL A 62 -3.20 9.08 -4.77
C VAL A 62 -2.46 7.76 -4.95
N GLY A 63 -2.75 7.03 -6.03
CA GLY A 63 -2.09 5.75 -6.33
C GLY A 63 -0.60 5.92 -6.67
N LEU A 64 -0.21 7.02 -7.29
CA LEU A 64 1.20 7.35 -7.53
C LEU A 64 1.98 7.43 -6.21
N HIS A 65 1.47 8.20 -5.22
CA HIS A 65 2.10 8.34 -3.92
C HIS A 65 2.11 7.01 -3.14
N HIS A 66 1.14 6.14 -3.40
CA HIS A 66 1.07 4.81 -2.79
C HIS A 66 2.30 3.95 -3.12
N LEU A 67 2.90 4.11 -4.33
CA LEU A 67 4.14 3.41 -4.68
C LEU A 67 5.28 3.75 -3.69
N VAL A 68 5.41 5.02 -3.28
CA VAL A 68 6.41 5.44 -2.29
C VAL A 68 6.09 4.79 -0.93
N TYR A 69 4.82 4.78 -0.53
CA TYR A 69 4.42 4.19 0.75
C TYR A 69 4.74 2.70 0.81
N GLU A 70 4.52 1.94 -0.26
CA GLU A 70 4.83 0.51 -0.30
C GLU A 70 6.33 0.22 -0.13
N VAL A 71 7.20 1.07 -0.69
CA VAL A 71 8.66 0.89 -0.51
C VAL A 71 9.08 1.29 0.90
N VAL A 72 8.57 2.44 1.41
CA VAL A 72 8.88 2.92 2.77
C VAL A 72 8.37 1.96 3.84
N ASP A 73 7.18 1.39 3.67
CA ASP A 73 6.60 0.43 4.61
C ASP A 73 7.46 -0.84 4.76
N ASN A 74 8.23 -1.22 3.73
CA ASN A 74 9.22 -2.31 3.87
C ASN A 74 10.39 -1.91 4.79
N SER A 75 10.85 -0.67 4.70
CA SER A 75 11.89 -0.13 5.59
C SER A 75 11.36 0.04 7.03
N ILE A 76 10.10 0.43 7.20
CA ILE A 76 9.43 0.48 8.50
C ILE A 76 9.27 -0.92 9.11
N ASP A 77 9.01 -1.95 8.31
CA ASP A 77 8.97 -3.34 8.81
C ASP A 77 10.33 -3.80 9.34
N GLU A 78 11.44 -3.38 8.72
CA GLU A 78 12.79 -3.59 9.26
C GLU A 78 13.00 -2.81 10.58
N ALA A 79 12.43 -1.60 10.70
CA ALA A 79 12.50 -0.83 11.93
C ALA A 79 11.68 -1.48 13.06
N LEU A 80 10.47 -1.97 12.79
CA LEU A 80 9.65 -2.72 13.74
C LEU A 80 10.31 -4.03 14.19
N ALA A 81 11.13 -4.63 13.32
CA ALA A 81 11.95 -5.78 13.65
C ALA A 81 13.24 -5.41 14.43
N GLY A 82 13.50 -4.12 14.68
CA GLY A 82 14.66 -3.62 15.42
C GLY A 82 15.96 -3.56 14.60
N HIS A 83 15.87 -3.51 13.28
CA HIS A 83 17.03 -3.58 12.39
C HIS A 83 17.27 -2.33 11.55
N CYS A 84 16.36 -1.35 11.58
CA CYS A 84 16.45 -0.10 10.82
C CYS A 84 16.12 1.09 11.72
N ASP A 85 16.90 2.17 11.63
CA ASP A 85 16.67 3.43 12.34
C ASP A 85 16.85 4.66 11.43
N GLU A 86 17.23 4.46 10.16
CA GLU A 86 17.42 5.53 9.18
C GLU A 86 16.78 5.15 7.84
N ILE A 87 15.94 6.04 7.32
CA ILE A 87 15.24 5.89 6.04
C ILE A 87 15.37 7.21 5.28
N ASP A 88 15.98 7.19 4.10
CA ASP A 88 16.14 8.35 3.23
C ASP A 88 15.31 8.19 1.97
N ILE A 89 14.49 9.19 1.65
CA ILE A 89 13.69 9.28 0.44
C ILE A 89 14.16 10.46 -0.40
N THR A 90 14.41 10.25 -1.68
CA THR A 90 14.78 11.30 -2.62
C THR A 90 13.87 11.30 -3.85
N LEU A 91 13.25 12.45 -4.11
CA LEU A 91 12.49 12.73 -5.33
C LEU A 91 13.46 13.34 -6.35
N HIS A 92 13.68 12.66 -7.46
CA HIS A 92 14.61 13.08 -8.49
C HIS A 92 13.96 13.97 -9.56
N ILE A 93 14.81 14.67 -10.32
CA ILE A 93 14.37 15.58 -11.41
C ILE A 93 13.66 14.81 -12.53
N ASP A 94 14.05 13.57 -12.78
CA ASP A 94 13.50 12.70 -13.84
C ASP A 94 12.24 11.94 -13.41
N HIS A 95 11.60 12.36 -12.31
CA HIS A 95 10.42 11.74 -11.69
C HIS A 95 10.66 10.35 -11.08
N SER A 96 11.90 9.87 -11.00
CA SER A 96 12.20 8.68 -10.22
C SER A 96 12.23 9.00 -8.73
N VAL A 97 12.07 7.96 -7.91
CA VAL A 97 12.14 8.05 -6.44
C VAL A 97 13.13 7.01 -5.95
N THR A 98 14.04 7.43 -5.10
CA THR A 98 14.94 6.54 -4.37
C THR A 98 14.51 6.45 -2.92
N VAL A 99 14.43 5.24 -2.39
CA VAL A 99 14.27 4.95 -0.96
C VAL A 99 15.47 4.12 -0.52
N VAL A 100 16.13 4.56 0.53
CA VAL A 100 17.30 3.90 1.14
C VAL A 100 16.99 3.62 2.59
N ASP A 101 17.27 2.42 3.06
CA ASP A 101 17.24 2.06 4.47
C ASP A 101 18.57 1.46 4.93
N ASN A 102 18.79 1.44 6.24
CA ASN A 102 19.92 0.78 6.88
C ASN A 102 19.54 -0.56 7.54
N GLY A 103 18.49 -1.21 7.07
CA GLY A 103 17.98 -2.51 7.52
C GLY A 103 18.94 -3.67 7.26
N ARG A 104 18.44 -4.90 7.33
CA ARG A 104 19.25 -6.12 7.07
C ARG A 104 19.60 -6.33 5.61
N GLY A 105 18.92 -5.64 4.70
CA GLY A 105 18.95 -5.90 3.26
C GLY A 105 18.09 -7.12 2.87
N ILE A 106 17.46 -7.07 1.71
CA ILE A 106 16.66 -8.18 1.17
C ILE A 106 17.56 -9.42 1.05
N PRO A 107 17.07 -10.64 1.42
CA PRO A 107 17.83 -11.87 1.24
C PRO A 107 18.25 -12.09 -0.21
N VAL A 108 19.49 -12.52 -0.41
CA VAL A 108 20.11 -12.72 -1.73
C VAL A 108 20.34 -14.19 -2.08
N ASP A 109 20.11 -15.08 -1.12
CA ASP A 109 20.30 -16.52 -1.28
C ASP A 109 19.40 -17.10 -2.38
N THR A 110 19.80 -18.24 -2.90
CA THR A 110 18.99 -18.98 -3.91
C THR A 110 17.72 -19.53 -3.27
N HIS A 111 16.58 -19.09 -3.77
CA HIS A 111 15.26 -19.61 -3.40
C HIS A 111 15.02 -20.99 -4.03
N ALA A 112 14.06 -21.78 -3.48
CA ALA A 112 13.69 -23.10 -4.01
C ALA A 112 13.25 -23.10 -5.49
N SER A 113 12.86 -21.95 -6.04
CA SER A 113 12.55 -21.76 -7.45
C SER A 113 13.78 -21.68 -8.37
N GLY A 114 15.00 -21.70 -7.82
CA GLY A 114 16.26 -21.54 -8.57
C GLY A 114 16.63 -20.07 -8.87
N ARG A 115 15.78 -19.09 -8.46
CA ARG A 115 16.04 -17.65 -8.57
C ARG A 115 16.58 -17.10 -7.24
N SER A 116 17.17 -15.92 -7.23
CA SER A 116 17.50 -15.24 -5.97
C SER A 116 16.24 -14.90 -5.17
N ALA A 117 16.33 -14.91 -3.85
CA ALA A 117 15.20 -14.50 -3.00
C ALA A 117 14.79 -13.05 -3.31
N ALA A 118 15.74 -12.16 -3.59
CA ALA A 118 15.47 -10.79 -4.02
C ALA A 118 14.63 -10.74 -5.29
N GLU A 119 14.98 -11.51 -6.33
CA GLU A 119 14.20 -11.57 -7.57
C GLU A 119 12.78 -12.10 -7.31
N VAL A 120 12.64 -13.11 -6.45
CA VAL A 120 11.32 -13.66 -6.10
C VAL A 120 10.46 -12.58 -5.43
N VAL A 121 11.00 -11.84 -4.45
CA VAL A 121 10.30 -10.74 -3.77
C VAL A 121 9.88 -9.64 -4.74
N MET A 122 10.72 -9.33 -5.71
CA MET A 122 10.46 -8.27 -6.69
C MET A 122 9.48 -8.69 -7.81
N THR A 123 9.33 -9.98 -8.10
CA THR A 123 8.60 -10.43 -9.31
C THR A 123 7.43 -11.36 -9.04
N VAL A 124 7.26 -11.84 -7.82
CA VAL A 124 6.18 -12.77 -7.45
C VAL A 124 5.24 -12.10 -6.47
N LEU A 125 3.94 -12.09 -6.80
CA LEU A 125 2.90 -11.64 -5.87
C LEU A 125 2.79 -12.63 -4.71
N HIS A 126 2.50 -12.09 -3.52
CA HIS A 126 2.38 -12.88 -2.29
C HIS A 126 3.66 -13.66 -1.93
N ALA A 127 4.83 -13.12 -2.30
CA ALA A 127 6.12 -13.62 -1.87
C ALA A 127 6.78 -12.66 -0.87
N GLY A 128 7.34 -13.20 0.19
CA GLY A 128 8.09 -12.41 1.18
C GLY A 128 8.15 -13.09 2.55
N GLY A 129 9.13 -12.68 3.35
CA GLY A 129 9.35 -13.19 4.71
C GLY A 129 8.26 -12.80 5.74
N LYS A 130 7.32 -11.95 5.34
CA LYS A 130 6.21 -11.46 6.20
C LYS A 130 5.12 -12.51 6.45
N PHE A 131 5.09 -13.59 5.66
CA PHE A 131 4.22 -14.74 5.90
C PHE A 131 4.77 -15.70 6.95
N ASP A 132 6.02 -15.51 7.37
CA ASP A 132 6.65 -16.29 8.42
C ASP A 132 6.77 -15.44 9.70
N ASN A 133 5.99 -15.81 10.72
CA ASN A 133 5.97 -15.17 12.04
C ASN A 133 7.30 -15.21 12.78
N THR A 134 8.30 -15.96 12.29
CA THR A 134 9.64 -16.01 12.88
C THR A 134 10.51 -14.83 12.44
N SER A 135 10.28 -14.30 11.22
CA SER A 135 11.07 -13.20 10.65
C SER A 135 10.52 -11.83 11.01
N TYR A 136 9.18 -11.70 11.09
CA TYR A 136 8.49 -10.45 11.47
C TYR A 136 7.33 -10.77 12.40
N LYS A 137 7.42 -10.35 13.67
CA LYS A 137 6.33 -10.47 14.65
C LYS A 137 5.18 -9.52 14.37
N VAL A 138 5.51 -8.35 13.84
CA VAL A 138 4.57 -7.29 13.44
C VAL A 138 5.03 -6.78 12.09
N SER A 139 4.12 -6.59 11.16
CA SER A 139 4.38 -6.02 9.84
C SER A 139 3.23 -5.10 9.44
N GLY A 140 3.54 -3.94 8.90
CA GLY A 140 2.58 -3.04 8.30
C GLY A 140 2.07 -3.57 6.96
N GLY A 141 2.93 -4.25 6.20
CA GLY A 141 2.56 -4.86 4.92
C GLY A 141 1.84 -6.19 5.09
N LEU A 142 0.51 -6.20 4.98
CA LEU A 142 -0.32 -7.40 5.21
C LEU A 142 -0.38 -8.36 4.01
N HIS A 143 -0.07 -7.92 2.80
CA HIS A 143 -0.40 -8.66 1.58
C HIS A 143 0.81 -9.29 0.87
N GLY A 144 2.05 -8.89 1.23
CA GLY A 144 3.28 -9.39 0.59
C GLY A 144 3.37 -9.09 -0.91
N VAL A 145 2.73 -8.00 -1.36
CA VAL A 145 2.68 -7.61 -2.78
C VAL A 145 3.31 -6.24 -3.07
N GLY A 146 3.55 -5.42 -2.06
CA GLY A 146 3.88 -4.01 -2.23
C GLY A 146 5.02 -3.75 -3.21
N ILE A 147 6.19 -4.31 -2.95
CA ILE A 147 7.37 -4.06 -3.81
C ILE A 147 7.23 -4.66 -5.21
N SER A 148 6.57 -5.81 -5.36
CA SER A 148 6.31 -6.40 -6.65
C SER A 148 5.27 -5.61 -7.46
N VAL A 149 4.31 -4.95 -6.79
CA VAL A 149 3.38 -4.00 -7.39
C VAL A 149 4.12 -2.75 -7.86
N VAL A 150 5.03 -2.18 -7.04
CA VAL A 150 5.88 -1.05 -7.47
C VAL A 150 6.68 -1.42 -8.72
N ASN A 151 7.29 -2.59 -8.74
CA ASN A 151 8.05 -3.08 -9.89
C ASN A 151 7.16 -3.22 -11.14
N ALA A 152 5.96 -3.79 -11.00
CA ALA A 152 5.02 -3.98 -12.12
C ALA A 152 4.50 -2.67 -12.71
N LEU A 153 4.43 -1.60 -11.90
CA LEU A 153 3.87 -0.30 -12.28
C LEU A 153 4.95 0.75 -12.60
N SER A 154 6.21 0.33 -12.69
CA SER A 154 7.34 1.18 -13.02
C SER A 154 7.93 0.86 -14.40
N GLU A 155 8.38 1.90 -15.12
CA GLU A 155 9.18 1.75 -16.33
C GLU A 155 10.50 1.06 -16.01
N SER A 156 11.14 1.46 -14.91
CA SER A 156 12.38 0.87 -14.43
C SER A 156 12.42 0.80 -12.90
N VAL A 157 13.10 -0.22 -12.39
CA VAL A 157 13.48 -0.32 -10.98
C VAL A 157 14.92 -0.76 -10.89
N ASP A 158 15.72 -0.01 -10.12
CA ASP A 158 17.08 -0.34 -9.77
C ASP A 158 17.12 -0.76 -8.29
N LEU A 159 17.50 -2.00 -8.05
CA LEU A 159 17.63 -2.58 -6.72
C LEU A 159 19.12 -2.72 -6.39
N GLU A 160 19.53 -2.14 -5.26
CA GLU A 160 20.84 -2.35 -4.68
C GLU A 160 20.69 -2.84 -3.23
N ILE A 161 21.38 -3.91 -2.87
CA ILE A 161 21.31 -4.55 -1.56
C ILE A 161 22.71 -4.57 -0.96
N TRP A 162 22.83 -4.08 0.27
CA TRP A 162 24.07 -4.14 1.05
C TRP A 162 23.91 -5.19 2.15
N ARG A 163 24.51 -6.35 1.93
CA ARG A 163 24.35 -7.48 2.83
C ARG A 163 25.61 -8.34 2.87
N ASP A 164 25.96 -8.80 4.06
CA ASP A 164 27.07 -9.73 4.31
C ASP A 164 28.42 -9.26 3.73
N GLY A 165 28.65 -7.93 3.78
CA GLY A 165 29.88 -7.30 3.29
C GLY A 165 29.95 -7.08 1.78
N SER A 166 28.88 -7.42 1.04
CA SER A 166 28.80 -7.34 -0.41
C SER A 166 27.72 -6.36 -0.86
N VAL A 167 27.92 -5.82 -2.06
CA VAL A 167 26.92 -5.03 -2.80
C VAL A 167 26.33 -5.93 -3.89
N PHE A 168 25.00 -6.11 -3.87
CA PHE A 168 24.29 -6.83 -4.91
C PHE A 168 23.42 -5.85 -5.69
N GLN A 169 23.30 -6.05 -7.02
CA GLN A 169 22.47 -5.21 -7.86
C GLN A 169 21.65 -6.03 -8.83
N GLN A 170 20.44 -5.56 -9.09
CA GLN A 170 19.55 -6.09 -10.12
C GLN A 170 18.65 -4.97 -10.63
N ASN A 171 18.49 -4.90 -11.96
CA ASN A 171 17.67 -3.92 -12.63
C ASN A 171 16.45 -4.59 -13.25
N TYR A 172 15.34 -3.87 -13.29
CA TYR A 172 14.07 -4.35 -13.84
C TYR A 172 13.54 -3.35 -14.88
N ASP A 173 12.96 -3.88 -15.94
CA ASP A 173 12.26 -3.14 -16.99
C ASP A 173 10.82 -3.62 -17.05
N HIS A 174 9.85 -2.74 -16.75
CA HIS A 174 8.41 -3.05 -16.69
C HIS A 174 8.13 -4.37 -15.93
N GLY A 175 8.68 -4.48 -14.72
CA GLY A 175 8.50 -5.63 -13.84
C GLY A 175 9.34 -6.87 -14.16
N LYS A 176 10.14 -6.86 -15.23
CA LYS A 176 10.96 -8.00 -15.64
C LYS A 176 12.43 -7.77 -15.29
N PRO A 177 13.14 -8.74 -14.72
CA PRO A 177 14.57 -8.60 -14.48
C PRO A 177 15.32 -8.46 -15.82
N ALA A 178 16.14 -7.40 -15.92
CA ALA A 178 16.99 -7.15 -17.09
C ALA A 178 18.22 -8.06 -17.09
N MET A 179 18.66 -8.46 -15.90
CA MET A 179 19.79 -9.35 -15.66
C MET A 179 19.58 -10.12 -14.35
N PRO A 180 20.28 -11.23 -14.11
CA PRO A 180 20.31 -11.88 -12.80
C PRO A 180 20.84 -10.93 -11.71
N LEU A 181 20.54 -11.25 -10.44
CA LEU A 181 21.17 -10.55 -9.31
C LEU A 181 22.67 -10.82 -9.30
N GLU A 182 23.49 -9.76 -9.31
CA GLU A 182 24.95 -9.85 -9.35
C GLU A 182 25.59 -9.17 -8.16
N ALA A 183 26.67 -9.77 -7.65
CA ALA A 183 27.54 -9.12 -6.68
C ALA A 183 28.51 -8.18 -7.41
N THR A 184 28.35 -6.87 -7.20
CA THR A 184 29.07 -5.81 -7.92
C THR A 184 30.22 -5.20 -7.15
N GLY A 185 30.34 -5.49 -5.83
CA GLY A 185 31.37 -4.91 -4.99
C GLY A 185 31.31 -5.35 -3.54
N THR A 186 32.12 -4.70 -2.71
CA THR A 186 32.15 -4.89 -1.27
C THR A 186 31.76 -3.60 -0.55
N THR A 187 31.16 -3.73 0.62
CA THR A 187 30.70 -2.59 1.42
C THR A 187 30.76 -2.89 2.91
N LYS A 188 30.85 -1.82 3.72
CA LYS A 188 30.58 -1.89 5.16
C LYS A 188 29.15 -1.48 5.51
N LYS A 189 28.40 -0.96 4.53
CA LYS A 189 27.00 -0.60 4.70
C LYS A 189 26.12 -1.86 4.81
N ARG A 190 24.94 -1.67 5.37
CA ARG A 190 23.86 -2.65 5.46
C ARG A 190 22.59 -1.95 5.03
N GLY A 191 21.68 -2.65 4.37
CA GLY A 191 20.37 -2.12 4.00
C GLY A 191 19.96 -2.40 2.56
N THR A 192 18.91 -1.70 2.15
CA THR A 192 18.35 -1.79 0.79
C THR A 192 18.22 -0.39 0.19
N LYS A 193 18.50 -0.28 -1.09
CA LYS A 193 18.19 0.90 -1.90
C LYS A 193 17.32 0.47 -3.07
N VAL A 194 16.17 1.11 -3.19
CA VAL A 194 15.26 0.93 -4.32
C VAL A 194 15.09 2.27 -5.01
N THR A 195 15.43 2.34 -6.29
CA THR A 195 15.10 3.48 -7.15
C THR A 195 14.09 3.02 -8.17
N PHE A 196 12.93 3.67 -8.24
CA PHE A 196 11.90 3.31 -9.20
C PHE A 196 11.41 4.53 -9.96
N ARG A 197 11.03 4.32 -11.22
CA ARG A 197 10.44 5.33 -12.09
C ARG A 197 9.05 4.88 -12.52
N PRO A 198 7.97 5.58 -12.13
CA PRO A 198 6.61 5.20 -12.49
C PRO A 198 6.39 5.15 -14.00
N ASP A 199 5.58 4.19 -14.47
CA ASP A 199 5.25 4.06 -15.90
C ASP A 199 4.25 5.14 -16.32
N THR A 200 4.69 6.05 -17.20
CA THR A 200 3.88 7.14 -17.76
C THR A 200 2.68 6.66 -18.59
N LYS A 201 2.66 5.39 -19.00
CA LYS A 201 1.52 4.79 -19.70
C LYS A 201 0.42 4.31 -18.75
N ILE A 202 0.73 4.14 -17.47
CA ILE A 202 -0.18 3.65 -16.44
C ILE A 202 -0.75 4.81 -15.62
N PHE A 203 0.11 5.75 -15.22
CA PHE A 203 -0.27 6.86 -14.36
C PHE A 203 -0.71 8.08 -15.13
N GLU A 204 -1.79 8.72 -14.66
CA GLU A 204 -2.29 10.00 -15.19
C GLU A 204 -1.31 11.16 -14.96
N THR A 205 -0.50 11.05 -13.91
CA THR A 205 0.58 11.96 -13.54
C THR A 205 1.72 11.19 -12.91
N VAL A 206 2.95 11.66 -13.08
CA VAL A 206 4.16 11.16 -12.42
C VAL A 206 4.77 12.19 -11.47
N GLU A 207 4.02 13.28 -11.18
CA GLU A 207 4.44 14.35 -10.30
C GLU A 207 4.17 14.01 -8.83
N PHE A 208 5.22 13.74 -8.07
CA PHE A 208 5.14 13.52 -6.63
C PHE A 208 5.01 14.84 -5.88
N SER A 209 4.06 14.92 -4.94
CA SER A 209 3.90 16.05 -4.03
C SER A 209 4.77 15.87 -2.80
N PHE A 210 5.73 16.76 -2.61
CA PHE A 210 6.57 16.80 -1.41
C PHE A 210 5.74 16.90 -0.13
N ASP A 211 4.73 17.78 -0.12
CA ASP A 211 3.95 18.03 1.09
C ASP A 211 3.05 16.83 1.45
N THR A 212 2.50 16.14 0.46
CA THR A 212 1.73 14.90 0.67
C THR A 212 2.59 13.79 1.26
N LEU A 213 3.78 13.57 0.70
CA LEU A 213 4.73 12.60 1.24
C LEU A 213 5.20 13.01 2.64
N ALA A 214 5.58 14.27 2.83
CA ALA A 214 6.04 14.80 4.12
C ALA A 214 5.01 14.60 5.24
N GLN A 215 3.71 14.71 4.94
CA GLN A 215 2.65 14.45 5.91
C GLN A 215 2.66 12.99 6.35
N ARG A 216 2.65 12.06 5.41
CA ARG A 216 2.62 10.62 5.70
C ARG A 216 3.90 10.15 6.41
N LEU A 217 5.07 10.61 5.93
CA LEU A 217 6.36 10.25 6.53
C LEU A 217 6.51 10.75 7.96
N ARG A 218 5.95 11.93 8.25
CA ARG A 218 5.87 12.45 9.62
C ARG A 218 5.03 11.56 10.52
N GLU A 219 3.86 11.10 10.06
CA GLU A 219 3.01 10.17 10.81
C GLU A 219 3.78 8.88 11.12
N LEU A 220 4.47 8.30 10.12
CA LEU A 220 5.28 7.11 10.30
C LEU A 220 6.41 7.32 11.32
N ALA A 221 7.08 8.48 11.30
CA ALA A 221 8.12 8.79 12.28
C ALA A 221 7.59 8.94 13.71
N PHE A 222 6.37 9.46 13.90
CA PHE A 222 5.72 9.48 15.21
C PHE A 222 5.34 8.09 15.70
N LEU A 223 4.92 7.21 14.80
CA LEU A 223 4.51 5.84 15.15
C LEU A 223 5.72 4.94 15.46
N ASN A 224 6.90 5.31 14.96
CA ASN A 224 8.13 4.52 15.09
C ASN A 224 9.19 5.35 15.80
N ALA A 225 9.06 5.44 17.14
CA ALA A 225 10.02 6.19 17.97
C ALA A 225 11.46 5.69 17.75
N GLY A 226 12.39 6.63 17.57
CA GLY A 226 13.80 6.33 17.33
C GLY A 226 14.17 6.12 15.85
N VAL A 227 13.20 6.14 14.92
CA VAL A 227 13.46 6.10 13.48
C VAL A 227 13.56 7.53 12.93
N THR A 228 14.61 7.79 12.17
CA THR A 228 14.79 9.02 11.41
C THR A 228 14.38 8.80 9.97
N ILE A 229 13.42 9.59 9.49
CA ILE A 229 12.96 9.57 8.10
C ILE A 229 13.27 10.90 7.45
N THR A 230 14.06 10.89 6.37
CA THR A 230 14.45 12.11 5.63
C THR A 230 13.82 12.09 4.24
N LEU A 231 13.18 13.20 3.87
CA LEU A 231 12.62 13.42 2.52
C LEU A 231 13.36 14.57 1.85
N ASN A 232 13.98 14.29 0.72
CA ASN A 232 14.67 15.23 -0.14
C ASN A 232 13.95 15.39 -1.48
N ASP A 233 13.88 16.61 -2.00
CA ASP A 233 13.32 16.92 -3.31
C ASP A 233 14.33 17.70 -4.13
N GLU A 234 15.00 17.02 -5.07
CA GLU A 234 16.01 17.62 -5.95
C GLU A 234 15.43 18.66 -6.92
N ARG A 235 14.12 18.54 -7.23
CA ARG A 235 13.43 19.47 -8.15
C ARG A 235 13.29 20.86 -7.55
N THR A 236 13.10 20.93 -6.23
CA THR A 236 12.83 22.19 -5.50
C THR A 236 13.92 22.56 -4.49
N GLY A 237 14.85 21.66 -4.23
CA GLY A 237 15.87 21.81 -3.16
C GLY A 237 15.29 21.72 -1.74
N LYS A 238 14.02 21.31 -1.59
CA LYS A 238 13.41 21.11 -0.27
C LYS A 238 13.95 19.85 0.38
N SER A 239 14.18 19.93 1.69
CA SER A 239 14.54 18.78 2.53
C SER A 239 13.84 18.88 3.88
N ARG A 240 13.36 17.74 4.40
CA ARG A 240 12.82 17.62 5.76
C ARG A 240 13.23 16.30 6.38
N SER A 241 13.62 16.35 7.64
CA SER A 241 13.88 15.17 8.46
C SER A 241 12.85 15.10 9.61
N PHE A 242 12.36 13.91 9.88
CA PHE A 242 11.40 13.59 10.92
C PHE A 242 12.01 12.54 11.85
N ALA A 243 12.16 12.90 13.13
CA ALA A 243 12.65 12.02 14.18
C ALA A 243 11.94 12.38 15.49
N TYR A 244 11.27 11.43 16.11
CA TYR A 244 10.47 11.67 17.31
C TYR A 244 10.68 10.55 18.35
N GLU A 245 11.34 10.87 19.43
CA GLU A 245 11.60 9.94 20.53
C GLU A 245 10.36 9.62 21.38
N GLY A 246 9.42 10.56 21.44
CA GLY A 246 8.23 10.45 22.29
C GLY A 246 7.05 9.71 21.65
N GLY A 247 7.21 9.13 20.47
CA GLY A 247 6.21 8.30 19.83
C GLY A 247 4.85 9.00 19.67
N ILE A 248 3.75 8.27 19.93
CA ILE A 248 2.38 8.81 19.80
C ILE A 248 2.06 9.93 20.79
N VAL A 249 2.78 10.06 21.91
CA VAL A 249 2.65 11.20 22.83
C VAL A 249 3.08 12.48 22.13
N SER A 250 4.24 12.45 21.48
CA SER A 250 4.73 13.58 20.67
C SER A 250 3.79 13.88 19.49
N PHE A 251 3.14 12.87 18.94
CA PHE A 251 2.15 13.07 17.87
C PHE A 251 0.94 13.85 18.37
N VAL A 252 0.38 13.50 19.53
CA VAL A 252 -0.73 14.24 20.15
C VAL A 252 -0.33 15.69 20.48
N GLN A 253 0.87 15.90 21.02
CA GLN A 253 1.38 17.25 21.29
C GLN A 253 1.54 18.06 19.99
N PHE A 254 2.01 17.43 18.91
CA PHE A 254 2.11 18.06 17.61
C PHE A 254 0.73 18.48 17.06
N LEU A 255 -0.29 17.61 17.16
CA LEU A 255 -1.67 17.90 16.74
C LEU A 255 -2.30 19.06 17.53
N ASN A 256 -1.90 19.24 18.78
CA ASN A 256 -2.38 20.29 19.68
C ASN A 256 -1.50 21.54 19.69
N LYS A 257 -0.41 21.59 18.89
CA LYS A 257 0.56 22.70 18.92
C LYS A 257 -0.06 24.11 18.79
N THR A 258 -1.19 24.23 18.10
CA THR A 258 -1.89 25.50 17.85
C THR A 258 -3.13 25.68 18.73
N LYS A 259 -3.35 24.79 19.69
CA LYS A 259 -4.50 24.79 20.60
C LYS A 259 -4.02 24.89 22.04
N THR A 260 -4.91 25.30 22.94
CA THR A 260 -4.63 25.36 24.39
C THR A 260 -4.95 23.99 25.00
N ALA A 261 -3.94 23.27 25.45
CA ALA A 261 -4.13 21.99 26.10
C ALA A 261 -4.77 22.19 27.51
N VAL A 262 -5.76 21.38 27.84
CA VAL A 262 -6.41 21.35 29.16
C VAL A 262 -5.59 20.52 30.15
N ASN A 263 -4.97 19.45 29.66
CA ASN A 263 -4.05 18.62 30.43
C ASN A 263 -2.68 18.56 29.75
N ASP A 264 -1.61 18.72 30.51
CA ASP A 264 -0.22 18.60 30.05
C ASP A 264 0.59 17.94 31.20
N PRO A 265 1.26 16.81 30.91
CA PRO A 265 1.44 16.15 29.62
C PRO A 265 0.18 15.42 29.12
N PRO A 266 0.16 14.95 27.85
CA PRO A 266 -0.86 14.03 27.35
C PRO A 266 -0.94 12.78 28.22
N ILE A 267 -2.13 12.22 28.35
CA ILE A 267 -2.33 10.94 29.01
C ILE A 267 -1.85 9.84 28.07
N PHE A 268 -0.97 8.97 28.54
CA PHE A 268 -0.47 7.82 27.82
C PHE A 268 -0.82 6.54 28.55
N MET A 269 -1.32 5.57 27.79
CA MET A 269 -1.64 4.23 28.29
C MET A 269 -1.09 3.21 27.31
N ASN A 270 -0.51 2.15 27.84
CA ASN A 270 -0.09 0.99 27.05
C ASN A 270 -0.46 -0.29 27.76
N GLY A 271 -0.56 -1.38 27.02
CA GLY A 271 -0.84 -2.69 27.57
C GLY A 271 -0.79 -3.79 26.53
N ASN A 272 -0.65 -5.03 26.98
CA ASN A 272 -0.73 -6.21 26.15
C ASN A 272 -1.84 -7.12 26.65
N LYS A 273 -2.69 -7.59 25.72
CA LYS A 273 -3.71 -8.60 26.01
C LYS A 273 -3.87 -9.57 24.85
N GLY A 274 -3.68 -10.85 25.11
CA GLY A 274 -3.85 -11.89 24.09
C GLY A 274 -2.86 -11.80 22.93
N GLY A 275 -1.65 -11.24 23.16
CA GLY A 275 -0.64 -11.04 22.13
C GLY A 275 -0.85 -9.78 21.28
N VAL A 276 -1.84 -8.94 21.63
CA VAL A 276 -2.06 -7.63 21.01
C VAL A 276 -1.50 -6.55 21.91
N ASP A 277 -0.55 -5.77 21.41
CA ASP A 277 -0.03 -4.57 22.04
C ASP A 277 -0.93 -3.39 21.69
N VAL A 278 -1.29 -2.59 22.70
CA VAL A 278 -2.15 -1.41 22.56
C VAL A 278 -1.43 -0.21 23.16
N GLU A 279 -1.39 0.88 22.40
CA GLU A 279 -0.90 2.18 22.86
C GLU A 279 -1.96 3.23 22.59
N ILE A 280 -2.21 4.09 23.57
CA ILE A 280 -3.20 5.16 23.50
C ILE A 280 -2.56 6.43 24.06
N ALA A 281 -2.60 7.52 23.30
CA ALA A 281 -2.27 8.85 23.78
C ALA A 281 -3.45 9.79 23.57
N LEU A 282 -3.82 10.58 24.58
CA LEU A 282 -4.93 11.52 24.50
C LEU A 282 -4.63 12.81 25.26
N GLN A 283 -5.18 13.91 24.75
CA GLN A 283 -5.08 15.22 25.32
C GLN A 283 -6.32 16.03 24.99
N TRP A 284 -6.92 16.66 25.99
CA TRP A 284 -8.01 17.61 25.77
C TRP A 284 -7.46 18.99 25.45
N ASN A 285 -8.18 19.74 24.66
CA ASN A 285 -7.87 21.11 24.31
C ASN A 285 -9.14 22.00 24.37
N ASP A 286 -8.98 23.30 24.17
CA ASP A 286 -10.03 24.30 24.18
C ASP A 286 -10.95 24.30 22.96
N GLY A 287 -10.70 23.43 21.98
CA GLY A 287 -11.52 23.28 20.78
C GLY A 287 -12.73 22.38 21.01
N TYR A 288 -13.75 22.53 20.14
CA TYR A 288 -14.98 21.72 20.17
C TYR A 288 -14.92 20.49 19.28
N ALA A 289 -13.91 20.40 18.40
CA ALA A 289 -13.77 19.30 17.46
C ALA A 289 -12.88 18.20 18.02
N GLU A 290 -13.39 16.96 18.00
CA GLU A 290 -12.57 15.76 18.23
C GLU A 290 -11.66 15.50 17.04
N THR A 291 -10.41 15.17 17.30
CA THR A 291 -9.47 14.67 16.28
C THR A 291 -8.95 13.32 16.75
N VAL A 292 -9.27 12.25 16.02
CA VAL A 292 -8.87 10.88 16.36
C VAL A 292 -8.12 10.26 15.20
N TYR A 293 -6.97 9.71 15.53
CA TYR A 293 -6.20 8.85 14.63
C TYR A 293 -6.17 7.44 15.20
N SER A 294 -6.45 6.45 14.38
CA SER A 294 -6.38 5.05 14.78
C SER A 294 -5.54 4.25 13.80
N PHE A 295 -4.74 3.34 14.33
CA PHE A 295 -3.78 2.58 13.55
C PHE A 295 -3.84 1.09 13.92
N ALA A 296 -3.54 0.23 12.96
CA ALA A 296 -3.28 -1.19 13.16
C ALA A 296 -1.95 -1.52 12.49
N ASN A 297 -0.93 -1.91 13.27
CA ASN A 297 0.44 -2.13 12.79
C ASN A 297 0.96 -0.95 11.94
N ASN A 298 0.81 0.28 12.45
CA ASN A 298 1.20 1.55 11.80
C ASN A 298 0.43 1.93 10.53
N ILE A 299 -0.58 1.13 10.12
CA ILE A 299 -1.50 1.48 9.04
C ILE A 299 -2.65 2.31 9.61
N ASN A 300 -2.85 3.50 9.06
CA ASN A 300 -3.97 4.37 9.46
C ASN A 300 -5.30 3.72 9.05
N THR A 301 -6.19 3.54 10.01
CA THR A 301 -7.53 2.99 9.80
C THR A 301 -8.54 4.14 9.70
N HIS A 302 -8.55 4.84 8.57
CA HIS A 302 -9.39 6.04 8.36
C HIS A 302 -10.88 5.80 8.61
N GLU A 303 -11.37 4.61 8.31
CA GLU A 303 -12.78 4.23 8.54
C GLU A 303 -13.04 3.71 9.98
N GLY A 304 -12.01 3.73 10.83
CA GLY A 304 -12.07 3.16 12.17
C GLY A 304 -11.94 1.65 12.19
N GLY A 305 -12.65 1.00 13.11
CA GLY A 305 -12.63 -0.46 13.27
C GLY A 305 -13.02 -0.87 14.69
N THR A 306 -12.97 -2.16 14.98
CA THR A 306 -13.33 -2.72 16.28
C THR A 306 -12.44 -2.20 17.42
N HIS A 307 -11.15 -1.93 17.14
CA HIS A 307 -10.21 -1.33 18.10
C HIS A 307 -10.63 0.10 18.50
N LEU A 308 -11.03 0.95 17.53
CA LEU A 308 -11.53 2.30 17.83
C LEU A 308 -12.87 2.24 18.56
N SER A 309 -13.78 1.36 18.14
CA SER A 309 -15.07 1.16 18.81
C SER A 309 -14.88 0.66 20.26
N GLY A 310 -13.93 -0.25 20.46
CA GLY A 310 -13.55 -0.73 21.80
C GLY A 310 -12.99 0.38 22.69
N TYR A 311 -12.09 1.21 22.16
CA TYR A 311 -11.57 2.38 22.85
C TYR A 311 -12.71 3.36 23.26
N ARG A 312 -13.59 3.73 22.34
CA ARG A 312 -14.71 4.63 22.61
C ARG A 312 -15.64 4.09 23.70
N SER A 313 -15.93 2.78 23.65
CA SER A 313 -16.76 2.13 24.67
C SER A 313 -16.07 2.08 26.04
N ALA A 314 -14.75 1.97 26.08
CA ALA A 314 -14.01 1.95 27.35
C ALA A 314 -13.86 3.38 27.97
N LEU A 315 -13.89 4.41 27.14
CA LEU A 315 -13.78 5.80 27.57
C LEU A 315 -15.10 6.34 28.13
N THR A 316 -16.25 5.79 27.71
CA THR A 316 -17.60 6.18 28.13
C THR A 316 -18.01 5.47 29.42
#